data_1cf92cf2ab05c71db8e38801ddf36bad
#
_entry.id   1cf92cf2ab05c71db8e38801ddf36bad
#
_cell.length_a   1.000
_cell.length_b   1.000
_cell.length_c   1.000
_cell.angle_alpha   90.00
_cell.angle_beta   90.00
_cell.angle_gamma   90.00
#
_symmetry.space_group_name_H-M   'P 1'
#
loop_
_entity.id
_entity.type
_entity.pdbx_description
1 polymer ?
#
loop_
_entity_poly.entity_id
_entity_poly.type
_entity_poly.pdbx_seq_one_letter_code
_entity_poly.pdbx_strand_id
1 'polypeptide(L)'
;MPVPQHVFDPPFNIIRSSHVVLDVTNLDASRAFYENTVGLHVEDHDDSAVYLRGSEEHQHHSVVLRKATQAACNRLGFKVGNDGDLDKAAAFLSENGLTYAFAEQPFQGRTLQFTDPFGFQIELTATMDKRPHLLRRYDLYKGCHPQRLDHFNVFAAEVQGTVDFYARLGFRLTEYGEEDGPNGRIAAAWMHRKGNVHDFAITNGRGPRLHHFAYWLPTAMNILHLCDVMASSGYLANIERGPGRHGISNAFFLYVRDPDGHRLELYTSDYFTGDHDHEPLRWSLRDPRRQTLWGAPAPRSWFEQGSPFTGQAVREPQFVADVTIAD
;
A
#
# COMPACT_ATOMS: atom_id res chain seq x y z
N MET A 1 -10.24 16.99 18.48
CA MET A 1 -9.45 17.35 17.28
C MET A 1 -9.09 16.07 16.59
N PRO A 2 -9.42 15.91 15.35
CA PRO A 2 -9.21 14.65 14.65
C PRO A 2 -7.76 14.35 14.28
N VAL A 3 -6.86 15.35 14.26
CA VAL A 3 -5.46 15.15 13.88
C VAL A 3 -4.65 14.67 15.09
N PRO A 4 -4.05 13.46 15.05
CA PRO A 4 -3.25 12.96 16.13
C PRO A 4 -1.93 13.71 16.27
N GLN A 5 -1.40 13.77 17.50
CA GLN A 5 -0.06 14.28 17.73
C GLN A 5 1.00 13.28 17.25
N HIS A 6 2.12 13.78 16.76
CA HIS A 6 3.25 12.96 16.34
C HIS A 6 3.90 12.24 17.54
N VAL A 7 4.13 10.94 17.40
CA VAL A 7 4.88 10.12 18.37
C VAL A 7 6.26 9.84 17.78
N PHE A 8 7.29 10.52 18.30
CA PHE A 8 8.66 10.40 17.82
C PHE A 8 9.42 9.22 18.43
N ASP A 9 8.99 8.77 19.61
CA ASP A 9 9.54 7.59 20.31
C ASP A 9 8.43 6.52 20.43
N PRO A 10 8.13 5.80 19.35
CA PRO A 10 7.09 4.77 19.36
C PRO A 10 7.53 3.52 20.13
N PRO A 11 6.58 2.65 20.53
CA PRO A 11 6.88 1.44 21.30
C PRO A 11 7.86 0.49 20.61
N PHE A 12 7.89 0.48 19.27
CA PHE A 12 8.86 -0.24 18.44
C PHE A 12 9.03 0.49 17.10
N ASN A 13 10.15 0.25 16.43
CA ASN A 13 10.53 1.04 15.26
C ASN A 13 10.11 0.39 13.95
N ILE A 14 8.94 0.75 13.41
CA ILE A 14 8.59 0.48 12.01
C ILE A 14 9.38 1.46 11.13
N ILE A 15 10.06 0.94 10.09
CA ILE A 15 10.86 1.74 9.17
C ILE A 15 10.04 2.17 7.94
N ARG A 16 9.31 1.22 7.32
CA ARG A 16 8.58 1.42 6.07
C ARG A 16 7.63 0.26 5.74
N SER A 17 6.79 0.46 4.76
CA SER A 17 6.11 -0.64 4.03
C SER A 17 7.16 -1.54 3.38
N SER A 18 7.03 -2.85 3.53
CA SER A 18 8.02 -3.83 3.13
C SER A 18 7.57 -4.71 1.97
N HIS A 19 6.43 -5.37 2.13
CA HIS A 19 5.91 -6.32 1.16
C HIS A 19 4.41 -6.53 1.32
N VAL A 20 3.78 -7.06 0.27
CA VAL A 20 2.39 -7.50 0.28
C VAL A 20 2.30 -8.96 -0.09
N VAL A 21 1.42 -9.70 0.58
CA VAL A 21 1.09 -11.09 0.25
C VAL A 21 -0.32 -11.12 -0.33
N LEU A 22 -0.43 -11.54 -1.58
CA LEU A 22 -1.69 -11.62 -2.32
C LEU A 22 -2.06 -13.09 -2.57
N ASP A 23 -3.28 -13.45 -2.23
CA ASP A 23 -3.89 -14.71 -2.61
C ASP A 23 -4.45 -14.57 -4.04
N VAL A 24 -3.97 -15.41 -4.98
CA VAL A 24 -4.31 -15.37 -6.40
C VAL A 24 -4.90 -16.71 -6.86
N THR A 25 -5.86 -16.66 -7.77
CA THR A 25 -6.57 -17.87 -8.22
C THR A 25 -5.84 -18.59 -9.36
N ASN A 26 -5.03 -17.86 -10.13
CA ASN A 26 -4.19 -18.40 -11.20
C ASN A 26 -2.76 -17.83 -11.07
N LEU A 27 -1.88 -18.64 -10.46
CA LEU A 27 -0.51 -18.23 -10.17
C LEU A 27 0.30 -17.89 -11.44
N ASP A 28 0.12 -18.68 -12.51
CA ASP A 28 0.85 -18.47 -13.77
C ASP A 28 0.39 -17.18 -14.48
N ALA A 29 -0.91 -16.91 -14.51
CA ALA A 29 -1.45 -15.68 -15.09
C ALA A 29 -1.00 -14.45 -14.30
N SER A 30 -1.07 -14.51 -12.97
CA SER A 30 -0.60 -13.41 -12.10
C SER A 30 0.91 -13.22 -12.23
N ARG A 31 1.72 -14.29 -12.22
CA ARG A 31 3.15 -14.22 -12.49
C ARG A 31 3.44 -13.53 -13.82
N ALA A 32 2.80 -13.97 -14.90
CA ALA A 32 3.00 -13.41 -16.23
C ALA A 32 2.67 -11.91 -16.28
N PHE A 33 1.60 -11.49 -15.60
CA PHE A 33 1.24 -10.06 -15.50
C PHE A 33 2.30 -9.25 -14.75
N TYR A 34 2.70 -9.67 -13.54
CA TYR A 34 3.65 -8.91 -12.74
C TYR A 34 5.08 -8.94 -13.32
N GLU A 35 5.52 -10.07 -13.87
CA GLU A 35 6.86 -10.22 -14.45
C GLU A 35 6.98 -9.54 -15.82
N ASN A 36 6.05 -9.82 -16.75
CA ASN A 36 6.24 -9.45 -18.16
C ASN A 36 5.55 -8.12 -18.52
N THR A 37 4.39 -7.80 -17.90
CA THR A 37 3.64 -6.57 -18.18
C THR A 37 4.08 -5.45 -17.25
N VAL A 38 4.05 -5.66 -15.94
CA VAL A 38 4.47 -4.65 -14.96
C VAL A 38 6.00 -4.51 -14.94
N GLY A 39 6.73 -5.62 -14.97
CA GLY A 39 8.19 -5.64 -15.03
C GLY A 39 8.88 -5.83 -13.68
N LEU A 40 8.22 -6.50 -12.73
CA LEU A 40 8.86 -6.94 -11.49
C LEU A 40 9.80 -8.13 -11.75
N HIS A 41 10.83 -8.25 -10.95
CA HIS A 41 11.79 -9.35 -11.02
C HIS A 41 11.34 -10.53 -10.16
N VAL A 42 11.22 -11.71 -10.76
CA VAL A 42 10.99 -12.97 -10.03
C VAL A 42 12.30 -13.40 -9.40
N GLU A 43 12.34 -13.53 -8.07
CA GLU A 43 13.52 -13.99 -7.32
C GLU A 43 13.46 -15.48 -6.99
N ASP A 44 12.26 -15.99 -6.72
CA ASP A 44 12.02 -17.40 -6.46
C ASP A 44 10.57 -17.79 -6.75
N HIS A 45 10.29 -19.08 -6.95
CA HIS A 45 8.94 -19.60 -7.11
C HIS A 45 8.88 -21.12 -6.90
N ASP A 46 7.69 -21.59 -6.52
CA ASP A 46 7.32 -23.00 -6.52
C ASP A 46 5.86 -23.14 -7.00
N ASP A 47 5.26 -24.33 -6.85
CA ASP A 47 3.87 -24.60 -7.27
C ASP A 47 2.81 -23.86 -6.42
N SER A 48 3.22 -23.25 -5.31
CA SER A 48 2.35 -22.59 -4.33
C SER A 48 2.51 -21.07 -4.26
N ALA A 49 3.69 -20.55 -4.63
CA ALA A 49 4.00 -19.12 -4.50
C ALA A 49 5.02 -18.61 -5.52
N VAL A 50 4.96 -17.31 -5.80
CA VAL A 50 5.96 -16.56 -6.59
C VAL A 50 6.38 -15.33 -5.78
N TYR A 51 7.69 -15.10 -5.69
CA TYR A 51 8.31 -14.00 -4.95
C TYR A 51 8.91 -12.99 -5.92
N LEU A 52 8.43 -11.75 -5.87
CA LEU A 52 8.86 -10.70 -6.80
C LEU A 52 9.33 -9.45 -6.06
N ARG A 53 10.16 -8.67 -6.72
CA ARG A 53 10.63 -7.37 -6.22
C ARG A 53 10.86 -6.35 -7.31
N GLY A 54 10.99 -5.09 -6.89
CA GLY A 54 11.46 -4.00 -7.74
C GLY A 54 12.99 -3.98 -7.90
N SER A 55 13.47 -3.22 -8.87
CA SER A 55 14.89 -3.25 -9.28
C SER A 55 15.87 -2.58 -8.31
N GLU A 56 15.44 -1.67 -7.44
CA GLU A 56 16.31 -1.06 -6.43
C GLU A 56 16.33 -1.82 -5.09
N GLU A 57 15.41 -2.75 -4.88
CA GLU A 57 15.22 -3.41 -3.60
C GLU A 57 16.33 -4.43 -3.30
N HIS A 58 16.89 -4.36 -2.09
CA HIS A 58 17.89 -5.31 -1.59
C HIS A 58 17.29 -6.50 -0.84
N GLN A 59 16.02 -6.40 -0.44
CA GLN A 59 15.29 -7.51 0.18
C GLN A 59 14.86 -8.52 -0.87
N HIS A 60 14.66 -9.76 -0.45
CA HIS A 60 14.32 -10.87 -1.33
C HIS A 60 13.07 -10.61 -2.17
N HIS A 61 12.02 -10.07 -1.55
CA HIS A 61 10.75 -9.81 -2.23
C HIS A 61 10.00 -8.64 -1.60
N SER A 62 9.12 -8.05 -2.39
CA SER A 62 8.15 -7.04 -1.97
C SER A 62 6.71 -7.36 -2.42
N VAL A 63 6.54 -8.37 -3.30
CA VAL A 63 5.25 -9.00 -3.58
C VAL A 63 5.42 -10.51 -3.46
N VAL A 64 4.49 -11.15 -2.75
CA VAL A 64 4.32 -12.60 -2.76
C VAL A 64 2.96 -12.91 -3.37
N LEU A 65 2.93 -13.63 -4.46
CA LEU A 65 1.71 -14.20 -5.03
C LEU A 65 1.57 -15.62 -4.47
N ARG A 66 0.48 -15.89 -3.78
CA ARG A 66 0.21 -17.19 -3.17
C ARG A 66 -1.00 -17.83 -3.82
N LYS A 67 -0.86 -19.07 -4.26
CA LYS A 67 -1.96 -19.82 -4.88
C LYS A 67 -3.09 -20.04 -3.87
N ALA A 68 -4.30 -19.69 -4.25
CA ALA A 68 -5.49 -19.82 -3.42
C ALA A 68 -6.73 -20.10 -4.27
N THR A 69 -7.84 -20.45 -3.61
CA THR A 69 -9.13 -20.67 -4.29
C THR A 69 -9.92 -19.39 -4.51
N GLN A 70 -9.56 -18.31 -3.79
CA GLN A 70 -10.21 -17.00 -3.87
C GLN A 70 -9.15 -15.89 -3.78
N ALA A 71 -9.35 -14.85 -4.56
CA ALA A 71 -8.50 -13.67 -4.53
C ALA A 71 -8.72 -12.86 -3.24
N ALA A 72 -7.63 -12.54 -2.53
CA ALA A 72 -7.66 -11.77 -1.30
C ALA A 72 -6.29 -11.12 -1.03
N CYS A 73 -6.24 -10.11 -0.17
CA CYS A 73 -5.02 -9.68 0.47
C CYS A 73 -4.76 -10.59 1.68
N ASN A 74 -3.65 -11.28 1.70
CA ASN A 74 -3.31 -12.12 2.85
C ASN A 74 -2.72 -11.30 3.98
N ARG A 75 -1.71 -10.47 3.69
CA ARG A 75 -1.01 -9.65 4.69
C ARG A 75 -0.40 -8.40 4.07
N LEU A 76 -0.25 -7.37 4.91
CA LEU A 76 0.59 -6.21 4.65
C LEU A 76 1.85 -6.31 5.54
N GLY A 77 3.00 -6.33 4.92
CA GLY A 77 4.28 -6.43 5.61
C GLY A 77 4.90 -5.06 5.88
N PHE A 78 5.31 -4.82 7.12
CA PHE A 78 6.15 -3.67 7.48
C PHE A 78 7.53 -4.13 7.94
N LYS A 79 8.55 -3.37 7.57
CA LYS A 79 9.91 -3.58 8.04
C LYS A 79 10.12 -2.86 9.37
N VAL A 80 10.68 -3.57 10.35
CA VAL A 80 11.12 -3.01 11.62
C VAL A 80 12.66 -2.86 11.66
N GLY A 81 13.18 -2.12 12.63
CA GLY A 81 14.59 -1.78 12.72
C GLY A 81 15.51 -2.97 12.93
N ASN A 82 15.12 -3.90 13.81
CA ASN A 82 15.89 -5.08 14.18
C ASN A 82 15.01 -6.10 14.91
N ASP A 83 15.56 -7.27 15.25
CA ASP A 83 14.82 -8.32 15.96
C ASP A 83 14.33 -7.89 17.35
N GLY A 84 15.06 -6.99 18.03
CA GLY A 84 14.59 -6.41 19.30
C GLY A 84 13.31 -5.58 19.16
N ASP A 85 13.08 -4.97 18.00
CA ASP A 85 11.81 -4.28 17.73
C ASP A 85 10.65 -5.27 17.57
N LEU A 86 10.89 -6.51 17.13
CA LEU A 86 9.88 -7.57 17.12
C LEU A 86 9.49 -7.98 18.55
N ASP A 87 10.45 -8.06 19.47
CA ASP A 87 10.17 -8.34 20.89
C ASP A 87 9.37 -7.22 21.54
N LYS A 88 9.71 -5.97 21.27
CA LYS A 88 8.96 -4.79 21.71
C LYS A 88 7.55 -4.76 21.11
N ALA A 89 7.40 -5.13 19.82
CA ALA A 89 6.11 -5.23 19.18
C ALA A 89 5.24 -6.30 19.86
N ALA A 90 5.80 -7.47 20.16
CA ALA A 90 5.11 -8.53 20.88
C ALA A 90 4.64 -8.08 22.28
N ALA A 91 5.47 -7.36 23.02
CA ALA A 91 5.12 -6.77 24.31
C ALA A 91 3.97 -5.76 24.17
N PHE A 92 4.09 -4.82 23.23
CA PHE A 92 3.04 -3.83 22.96
C PHE A 92 1.70 -4.49 22.60
N LEU A 93 1.70 -5.51 21.74
CA LEU A 93 0.49 -6.23 21.35
C LEU A 93 -0.15 -6.92 22.57
N SER A 94 0.65 -7.61 23.41
CA SER A 94 0.19 -8.23 24.64
C SER A 94 -0.45 -7.21 25.60
N GLU A 95 0.20 -6.09 25.84
CA GLU A 95 -0.28 -5.01 26.72
C GLU A 95 -1.60 -4.39 26.23
N ASN A 96 -1.84 -4.41 24.91
CA ASN A 96 -3.07 -3.91 24.29
C ASN A 96 -4.11 -5.02 24.02
N GLY A 97 -3.91 -6.24 24.53
CA GLY A 97 -4.84 -7.36 24.41
C GLY A 97 -4.97 -7.91 22.97
N LEU A 98 -3.97 -7.68 22.11
CA LEU A 98 -3.94 -8.17 20.73
C LEU A 98 -3.18 -9.49 20.67
N THR A 99 -3.75 -10.46 19.98
CA THR A 99 -3.10 -11.75 19.73
C THR A 99 -2.08 -11.62 18.60
N TYR A 100 -0.95 -12.30 18.76
CA TYR A 100 0.09 -12.38 17.74
C TYR A 100 0.71 -13.77 17.70
N ALA A 101 1.43 -14.07 16.65
CA ALA A 101 2.25 -15.27 16.53
C ALA A 101 3.58 -14.94 15.84
N PHE A 102 4.66 -15.58 16.29
CA PHE A 102 5.87 -15.68 15.49
C PHE A 102 5.70 -16.78 14.46
N ALA A 103 6.07 -16.51 13.22
CA ALA A 103 5.94 -17.43 12.10
C ALA A 103 7.27 -17.54 11.33
N GLU A 104 7.51 -18.69 10.79
CA GLU A 104 8.58 -18.90 9.80
C GLU A 104 8.01 -18.59 8.43
N GLN A 105 8.66 -17.71 7.67
CA GLN A 105 8.31 -17.36 6.32
C GLN A 105 9.52 -17.59 5.40
N PRO A 106 9.32 -18.12 4.18
CA PRO A 106 10.41 -18.31 3.24
C PRO A 106 11.17 -17.01 2.97
N PHE A 107 12.49 -17.08 3.02
CA PHE A 107 13.43 -15.97 2.74
C PHE A 107 13.33 -14.78 3.71
N GLN A 108 12.59 -14.91 4.78
CA GLN A 108 12.50 -13.91 5.85
C GLN A 108 13.21 -14.42 7.10
N GLY A 109 13.76 -13.51 7.87
CA GLY A 109 14.17 -13.78 9.23
C GLY A 109 12.97 -13.97 10.15
N ARG A 110 13.18 -13.79 11.43
CA ARG A 110 12.10 -13.83 12.43
C ARG A 110 10.96 -12.90 12.03
N THR A 111 9.74 -13.42 12.03
CA THR A 111 8.54 -12.71 11.55
C THR A 111 7.44 -12.75 12.60
N LEU A 112 6.81 -11.61 12.89
CA LEU A 112 5.67 -11.50 13.80
C LEU A 112 4.42 -11.17 13.01
N GLN A 113 3.34 -11.91 13.23
CA GLN A 113 2.05 -11.74 12.56
C GLN A 113 0.96 -11.44 13.57
N PHE A 114 0.09 -10.49 13.25
CA PHE A 114 -1.08 -10.15 14.06
C PHE A 114 -2.20 -9.57 13.20
N THR A 115 -3.41 -9.55 13.73
CA THR A 115 -4.52 -8.79 13.19
C THR A 115 -4.71 -7.55 14.07
N ASP A 116 -4.72 -6.38 13.46
CA ASP A 116 -4.90 -5.13 14.19
C ASP A 116 -6.37 -4.96 14.64
N PRO A 117 -6.71 -3.97 15.50
CA PRO A 117 -8.07 -3.78 16.02
C PRO A 117 -9.13 -3.56 14.95
N PHE A 118 -8.72 -3.19 13.73
CA PHE A 118 -9.62 -2.86 12.62
C PHE A 118 -9.76 -4.00 11.60
N GLY A 119 -9.01 -5.10 11.82
CA GLY A 119 -9.07 -6.32 11.01
C GLY A 119 -8.04 -6.38 9.88
N PHE A 120 -7.07 -5.46 9.84
CA PHE A 120 -5.95 -5.56 8.91
C PHE A 120 -4.97 -6.62 9.38
N GLN A 121 -4.62 -7.54 8.50
CA GLN A 121 -3.62 -8.58 8.78
C GLN A 121 -2.25 -8.02 8.49
N ILE A 122 -1.44 -7.91 9.53
CA ILE A 122 -0.13 -7.25 9.52
C ILE A 122 0.97 -8.29 9.78
N GLU A 123 2.07 -8.10 9.08
CA GLU A 123 3.31 -8.84 9.28
C GLU A 123 4.47 -7.89 9.53
N LEU A 124 5.26 -8.15 10.56
CA LEU A 124 6.48 -7.40 10.87
C LEU A 124 7.68 -8.29 10.64
N THR A 125 8.67 -7.79 9.91
CA THR A 125 9.95 -8.46 9.69
C THR A 125 11.12 -7.49 9.83
N ALA A 126 12.20 -7.94 10.46
CA ALA A 126 13.42 -7.14 10.57
C ALA A 126 14.35 -7.37 9.38
N THR A 127 14.43 -8.61 8.90
CA THR A 127 15.38 -9.01 7.85
C THR A 127 14.73 -9.94 6.84
N MET A 128 15.26 -9.90 5.62
CA MET A 128 15.02 -10.87 4.55
C MET A 128 16.36 -11.24 3.93
N ASP A 129 16.41 -12.35 3.23
CA ASP A 129 17.55 -12.70 2.39
C ASP A 129 17.89 -11.54 1.47
N LYS A 130 19.17 -11.24 1.34
CA LYS A 130 19.62 -10.10 0.56
C LYS A 130 19.77 -10.46 -0.91
N ARG A 131 19.35 -9.54 -1.76
CA ARG A 131 19.56 -9.59 -3.22
C ARG A 131 20.31 -8.33 -3.66
N PRO A 132 21.18 -8.42 -4.69
CA PRO A 132 21.79 -7.22 -5.25
C PRO A 132 20.70 -6.34 -5.90
N HIS A 133 20.78 -5.02 -5.72
CA HIS A 133 19.92 -4.14 -6.51
C HIS A 133 20.27 -4.23 -8.00
N LEU A 134 19.28 -4.03 -8.86
CA LEU A 134 19.42 -4.14 -10.31
C LEU A 134 19.50 -2.77 -11.01
N LEU A 135 19.64 -1.69 -10.26
CA LEU A 135 19.91 -0.37 -10.85
C LEU A 135 21.15 -0.44 -11.76
N ARG A 136 21.08 0.16 -12.93
CA ARG A 136 22.09 0.12 -14.01
C ARG A 136 22.14 -1.20 -14.78
N ARG A 137 21.30 -2.19 -14.46
CA ARG A 137 21.12 -3.40 -15.27
C ARG A 137 19.98 -3.19 -16.25
N TYR A 138 20.15 -2.21 -17.15
CA TYR A 138 19.16 -1.83 -18.17
C TYR A 138 18.77 -2.99 -19.10
N ASP A 139 19.66 -3.98 -19.21
CA ASP A 139 19.44 -5.24 -19.92
C ASP A 139 18.35 -6.14 -19.31
N LEU A 140 18.01 -5.93 -18.04
CA LEU A 140 17.01 -6.70 -17.31
C LEU A 140 15.65 -5.96 -17.17
N TYR A 141 15.56 -4.71 -17.60
CA TYR A 141 14.37 -3.92 -17.39
C TYR A 141 13.24 -4.31 -18.34
N LYS A 142 12.07 -4.57 -17.76
CA LYS A 142 10.84 -4.93 -18.46
C LYS A 142 9.71 -4.00 -18.05
N GLY A 143 8.61 -4.00 -18.78
CA GLY A 143 7.40 -3.26 -18.44
C GLY A 143 7.69 -1.80 -18.12
N CYS A 144 7.13 -1.29 -17.03
CA CYS A 144 7.38 0.07 -16.57
C CYS A 144 8.59 0.23 -15.65
N HIS A 145 9.35 -0.83 -15.42
CA HIS A 145 10.55 -0.82 -14.59
C HIS A 145 10.30 -0.30 -13.16
N PRO A 146 9.48 -1.00 -12.36
CA PRO A 146 9.22 -0.61 -10.98
C PRO A 146 10.50 -0.67 -10.15
N GLN A 147 10.74 0.35 -9.32
CA GLN A 147 11.97 0.39 -8.53
C GLN A 147 11.79 -0.18 -7.13
N ARG A 148 10.74 0.22 -6.42
CA ARG A 148 10.46 -0.27 -5.07
C ARG A 148 8.98 -0.24 -4.74
N LEU A 149 8.53 -1.17 -3.91
CA LEU A 149 7.26 -1.05 -3.23
C LEU A 149 7.32 0.16 -2.30
N ASP A 150 6.30 0.99 -2.38
CA ASP A 150 6.30 2.25 -1.67
C ASP A 150 5.27 2.31 -0.54
N HIS A 151 4.02 2.06 -0.84
CA HIS A 151 2.94 2.22 0.14
C HIS A 151 1.77 1.27 -0.07
N PHE A 152 0.90 1.24 0.95
CA PHE A 152 -0.41 0.61 0.91
C PHE A 152 -1.48 1.67 1.12
N ASN A 153 -2.64 1.49 0.47
CA ASN A 153 -3.87 2.17 0.81
C ASN A 153 -4.93 1.14 1.18
N VAL A 154 -5.66 1.38 2.25
CA VAL A 154 -6.73 0.49 2.73
C VAL A 154 -8.05 1.21 2.87
N PHE A 155 -9.13 0.47 2.65
CA PHE A 155 -10.45 0.89 3.09
C PHE A 155 -10.65 0.48 4.55
N ALA A 156 -10.93 1.47 5.40
CA ALA A 156 -11.24 1.30 6.80
C ALA A 156 -12.70 1.66 7.08
N ALA A 157 -13.40 0.78 7.80
CA ALA A 157 -14.75 1.09 8.30
C ALA A 157 -14.72 2.16 9.40
N GLU A 158 -13.59 2.27 10.11
CA GLU A 158 -13.35 3.22 11.21
C GLU A 158 -12.02 3.96 10.98
N VAL A 159 -12.08 5.10 10.28
CA VAL A 159 -10.87 5.85 9.88
C VAL A 159 -10.17 6.44 11.08
N GLN A 160 -10.89 7.17 11.96
CA GLN A 160 -10.25 7.88 13.08
C GLN A 160 -9.51 6.94 14.02
N GLY A 161 -10.15 5.85 14.46
CA GLY A 161 -9.50 4.86 15.33
C GLY A 161 -8.29 4.21 14.67
N THR A 162 -8.38 3.93 13.35
CA THR A 162 -7.24 3.39 12.59
C THR A 162 -6.08 4.41 12.55
N VAL A 163 -6.35 5.67 12.25
CA VAL A 163 -5.34 6.75 12.26
C VAL A 163 -4.68 6.88 13.63
N ASP A 164 -5.47 6.90 14.70
CA ASP A 164 -4.97 7.04 16.08
C ASP A 164 -4.10 5.85 16.49
N PHE A 165 -4.47 4.62 16.08
CA PHE A 165 -3.68 3.42 16.34
C PHE A 165 -2.32 3.48 15.65
N TYR A 166 -2.28 3.78 14.34
CA TYR A 166 -1.02 3.86 13.60
C TYR A 166 -0.17 5.07 14.01
N ALA A 167 -0.78 6.19 14.45
CA ALA A 167 -0.05 7.29 15.04
C ALA A 167 0.70 6.88 16.33
N ARG A 168 0.10 6.06 17.21
CA ARG A 168 0.77 5.47 18.38
C ARG A 168 1.96 4.59 18.00
N LEU A 169 1.93 3.95 16.81
CA LEU A 169 3.05 3.19 16.26
C LEU A 169 4.10 4.07 15.56
N GLY A 170 3.98 5.40 15.68
CA GLY A 170 4.92 6.38 15.17
C GLY A 170 4.74 6.74 13.69
N PHE A 171 3.65 6.34 13.05
CA PHE A 171 3.30 6.89 11.74
C PHE A 171 2.91 8.36 11.90
N ARG A 172 3.48 9.22 11.08
CA ARG A 172 3.19 10.65 11.07
C ARG A 172 2.21 10.98 9.94
N LEU A 173 1.23 11.81 10.25
CA LEU A 173 0.26 12.28 9.27
C LEU A 173 0.91 13.31 8.35
N THR A 174 0.79 13.12 7.04
CA THR A 174 1.31 14.05 6.02
C THR A 174 0.19 14.87 5.41
N GLU A 175 -0.87 14.20 5.01
CA GLU A 175 -2.05 14.82 4.43
C GLU A 175 -3.32 14.13 4.95
N TYR A 176 -4.44 14.86 4.98
CA TYR A 176 -5.73 14.26 5.33
C TYR A 176 -6.88 14.95 4.63
N GLY A 177 -7.92 14.17 4.33
CA GLY A 177 -9.18 14.65 3.81
C GLY A 177 -10.22 14.70 4.92
N GLU A 178 -10.84 15.87 5.12
CA GLU A 178 -11.77 16.13 6.21
C GLU A 178 -13.05 16.78 5.69
N GLU A 179 -14.20 16.43 6.29
CA GLU A 179 -15.46 17.14 6.09
C GLU A 179 -15.32 18.60 6.53
N ASP A 180 -15.98 19.50 5.81
CA ASP A 180 -15.97 20.92 6.18
C ASP A 180 -16.88 21.19 7.38
N GLY A 181 -16.46 22.10 8.26
CA GLY A 181 -17.22 22.55 9.41
C GLY A 181 -16.56 22.21 10.76
N PRO A 182 -17.15 22.69 11.89
CA PRO A 182 -16.50 22.62 13.20
C PRO A 182 -16.36 21.19 13.78
N ASN A 183 -17.14 20.25 13.28
CA ASN A 183 -17.12 18.84 13.69
C ASN A 183 -16.74 17.91 12.52
N GLY A 184 -15.96 18.41 11.56
CA GLY A 184 -15.52 17.63 10.42
C GLY A 184 -14.81 16.33 10.85
N ARG A 185 -15.12 15.25 10.15
CA ARG A 185 -14.52 13.93 10.37
C ARG A 185 -13.45 13.67 9.34
N ILE A 186 -12.34 13.06 9.74
CA ILE A 186 -11.33 12.58 8.80
C ILE A 186 -11.94 11.41 8.01
N ALA A 187 -11.98 11.54 6.70
CA ALA A 187 -12.42 10.49 5.79
C ALA A 187 -11.25 9.81 5.05
N ALA A 188 -10.07 10.41 5.05
CA ALA A 188 -8.87 9.79 4.51
C ALA A 188 -7.62 10.40 5.15
N ALA A 189 -6.57 9.60 5.31
CA ALA A 189 -5.31 10.00 5.92
C ALA A 189 -4.14 9.34 5.21
N TRP A 190 -3.07 10.08 4.97
CA TRP A 190 -1.80 9.61 4.42
C TRP A 190 -0.75 9.71 5.51
N MET A 191 -0.18 8.57 5.90
CA MET A 191 0.72 8.47 7.04
C MET A 191 2.05 7.82 6.62
N HIS A 192 3.16 8.36 7.12
CA HIS A 192 4.50 7.91 6.74
C HIS A 192 5.38 7.51 7.91
N ARG A 193 6.38 6.69 7.61
CA ARG A 193 7.55 6.39 8.45
C ARG A 193 8.84 6.82 7.73
N LYS A 194 8.97 6.47 6.44
CA LYS A 194 10.06 6.97 5.59
C LYS A 194 9.81 8.42 5.16
N GLY A 195 10.78 9.09 4.61
CA GLY A 195 10.74 10.53 4.31
C GLY A 195 10.00 10.93 3.04
N ASN A 196 8.96 10.20 2.62
CA ASN A 196 8.05 10.55 1.53
C ASN A 196 6.61 10.73 2.06
N VAL A 197 5.63 10.93 1.17
CA VAL A 197 4.28 11.32 1.58
C VAL A 197 3.61 10.25 2.43
N HIS A 198 3.73 8.97 2.11
CA HIS A 198 3.12 7.93 2.93
C HIS A 198 3.74 6.55 2.75
N ASP A 199 3.61 5.74 3.76
CA ASP A 199 3.76 4.29 3.78
C ASP A 199 2.40 3.62 3.85
N PHE A 200 1.43 4.27 4.52
CA PHE A 200 0.13 3.70 4.80
C PHE A 200 -0.94 4.77 4.68
N ALA A 201 -1.83 4.63 3.70
CA ALA A 201 -2.99 5.48 3.54
C ALA A 201 -4.26 4.74 3.99
N ILE A 202 -5.14 5.47 4.66
CA ILE A 202 -6.38 4.96 5.25
C ILE A 202 -7.52 5.76 4.64
N THR A 203 -8.46 5.09 3.99
CA THR A 203 -9.60 5.72 3.30
C THR A 203 -10.91 5.17 3.84
N ASN A 204 -11.88 6.04 4.10
CA ASN A 204 -13.23 5.66 4.51
C ASN A 204 -13.87 4.77 3.44
N GLY A 205 -14.42 3.66 3.88
CA GLY A 205 -15.12 2.71 3.00
C GLY A 205 -15.40 1.38 3.69
N ARG A 206 -16.08 0.50 2.97
CA ARG A 206 -16.32 -0.87 3.44
C ARG A 206 -14.98 -1.57 3.66
N GLY A 207 -14.68 -1.95 4.89
CA GLY A 207 -13.36 -2.50 5.26
C GLY A 207 -13.42 -3.51 6.42
N PRO A 208 -12.33 -4.22 6.71
CA PRO A 208 -10.99 -4.04 6.13
C PRO A 208 -10.86 -4.60 4.70
N ARG A 209 -10.30 -3.81 3.79
CA ARG A 209 -9.92 -4.24 2.44
C ARG A 209 -8.67 -3.50 1.98
N LEU A 210 -7.80 -4.17 1.24
CA LEU A 210 -6.72 -3.49 0.53
C LEU A 210 -7.31 -2.73 -0.66
N HIS A 211 -7.17 -1.41 -0.70
CA HIS A 211 -7.54 -0.59 -1.84
C HIS A 211 -6.51 -0.75 -2.96
N HIS A 212 -5.24 -0.52 -2.65
CA HIS A 212 -4.12 -0.78 -3.54
C HIS A 212 -2.81 -0.90 -2.76
N PHE A 213 -1.80 -1.44 -3.43
CA PHE A 213 -0.40 -1.26 -3.10
C PHE A 213 0.29 -0.54 -4.26
N ALA A 214 1.41 0.11 -3.99
CA ALA A 214 2.02 1.01 -4.97
C ALA A 214 3.50 0.76 -5.15
N TYR A 215 3.95 0.94 -6.40
CA TYR A 215 5.35 0.95 -6.78
C TYR A 215 5.77 2.33 -7.28
N TRP A 216 6.92 2.79 -6.78
CA TRP A 216 7.55 4.01 -7.27
C TRP A 216 8.30 3.74 -8.57
N LEU A 217 8.14 4.68 -9.53
CA LEU A 217 8.77 4.66 -10.84
C LEU A 217 9.72 5.86 -11.00
N PRO A 218 10.81 5.72 -11.77
CA PRO A 218 11.80 6.79 -11.92
C PRO A 218 11.28 8.02 -12.68
N THR A 219 10.39 7.84 -13.65
CA THR A 219 9.86 8.94 -14.45
C THR A 219 8.40 8.71 -14.89
N ALA A 220 7.73 9.79 -15.27
CA ALA A 220 6.39 9.73 -15.86
C ALA A 220 6.37 8.95 -17.20
N MET A 221 7.48 8.92 -17.93
CA MET A 221 7.57 8.16 -19.18
C MET A 221 7.43 6.65 -18.97
N ASN A 222 7.86 6.14 -17.81
CA ASN A 222 7.65 4.73 -17.47
C ASN A 222 6.15 4.39 -17.32
N ILE A 223 5.36 5.33 -16.78
CA ILE A 223 3.89 5.19 -16.68
C ILE A 223 3.25 5.16 -18.08
N LEU A 224 3.63 6.07 -18.96
CA LEU A 224 3.11 6.11 -20.33
C LEU A 224 3.50 4.86 -21.12
N HIS A 225 4.75 4.40 -20.97
CA HIS A 225 5.20 3.15 -21.58
C HIS A 225 4.38 1.93 -21.10
N LEU A 226 4.02 1.88 -19.83
CA LEU A 226 3.15 0.80 -19.33
C LEU A 226 1.78 0.81 -20.01
N CYS A 227 1.22 1.99 -20.30
CA CYS A 227 -0.04 2.05 -21.05
C CYS A 227 0.09 1.40 -22.43
N ASP A 228 1.21 1.65 -23.15
CA ASP A 228 1.50 1.02 -24.44
C ASP A 228 1.66 -0.49 -24.31
N VAL A 229 2.40 -0.95 -23.30
CA VAL A 229 2.59 -2.38 -23.00
C VAL A 229 1.26 -3.06 -22.70
N MET A 230 0.44 -2.49 -21.83
CA MET A 230 -0.86 -3.06 -21.47
C MET A 230 -1.82 -3.12 -22.67
N ALA A 231 -1.84 -2.07 -23.48
CA ALA A 231 -2.68 -2.03 -24.68
C ALA A 231 -2.27 -3.09 -25.71
N SER A 232 -0.97 -3.35 -25.88
CA SER A 232 -0.45 -4.31 -26.85
C SER A 232 -0.42 -5.76 -26.36
N SER A 233 -0.45 -5.98 -25.05
CA SER A 233 -0.41 -7.32 -24.43
C SER A 233 -1.77 -7.87 -23.99
N GLY A 234 -2.87 -7.19 -24.37
CA GLY A 234 -4.24 -7.66 -24.07
C GLY A 234 -4.79 -7.21 -22.72
N TYR A 235 -4.06 -6.34 -21.99
CA TYR A 235 -4.48 -5.84 -20.66
C TYR A 235 -5.04 -4.40 -20.69
N LEU A 236 -5.45 -3.87 -21.85
CA LEU A 236 -6.02 -2.51 -21.95
C LEU A 236 -7.19 -2.30 -20.98
N ALA A 237 -8.09 -3.27 -20.88
CA ALA A 237 -9.25 -3.23 -19.98
C ALA A 237 -8.89 -3.26 -18.48
N ASN A 238 -7.64 -3.60 -18.15
CA ASN A 238 -7.12 -3.64 -16.79
C ASN A 238 -6.59 -2.27 -16.32
N ILE A 239 -6.47 -1.28 -17.21
CA ILE A 239 -6.22 0.11 -16.84
C ILE A 239 -7.51 0.66 -16.21
N GLU A 240 -7.51 0.85 -14.90
CA GLU A 240 -8.69 1.30 -14.19
C GLU A 240 -8.79 2.83 -14.13
N ARG A 241 -7.64 3.52 -13.94
CA ARG A 241 -7.62 4.97 -13.75
C ARG A 241 -6.27 5.57 -14.10
N GLY A 242 -6.27 6.70 -14.77
CA GLY A 242 -5.06 7.42 -15.18
C GLY A 242 -4.68 7.15 -16.64
N PRO A 243 -3.51 7.66 -17.11
CA PRO A 243 -2.59 8.52 -16.35
C PRO A 243 -3.22 9.83 -15.89
N GLY A 244 -2.77 10.33 -14.73
CA GLY A 244 -3.27 11.59 -14.17
C GLY A 244 -2.38 12.13 -13.06
N ARG A 245 -2.79 13.28 -12.52
CA ARG A 245 -2.12 13.93 -11.38
C ARG A 245 -3.08 14.06 -10.21
N HIS A 246 -2.66 13.61 -9.04
CA HIS A 246 -3.32 13.91 -7.78
C HIS A 246 -2.95 15.32 -7.28
N GLY A 247 -3.86 15.99 -6.57
CA GLY A 247 -3.49 17.09 -5.68
C GLY A 247 -2.79 16.55 -4.44
N ILE A 248 -3.40 15.52 -3.82
CA ILE A 248 -2.78 14.75 -2.73
C ILE A 248 -1.49 14.13 -3.22
N SER A 249 -0.46 14.15 -2.39
CA SER A 249 0.87 13.59 -2.67
C SER A 249 1.58 14.15 -3.91
N ASN A 250 0.94 15.01 -4.68
CA ASN A 250 1.47 15.47 -5.98
C ASN A 250 1.81 14.32 -6.96
N ALA A 251 1.29 13.11 -6.73
CA ALA A 251 1.66 11.94 -7.51
C ALA A 251 1.14 12.02 -8.95
N PHE A 252 2.02 11.74 -9.92
CA PHE A 252 1.63 11.34 -11.27
C PHE A 252 1.42 9.84 -11.26
N PHE A 253 0.23 9.37 -11.60
CA PHE A 253 -0.23 8.02 -11.29
C PHE A 253 -0.85 7.27 -12.47
N LEU A 254 -0.84 5.96 -12.35
CA LEU A 254 -1.65 5.00 -13.11
C LEU A 254 -2.09 3.87 -12.18
N TYR A 255 -3.37 3.55 -12.18
CA TYR A 255 -3.92 2.40 -11.47
C TYR A 255 -4.33 1.32 -12.44
N VAL A 256 -3.84 0.11 -12.18
CA VAL A 256 -4.14 -1.08 -12.98
C VAL A 256 -4.68 -2.21 -12.10
N ARG A 257 -5.43 -3.11 -12.71
CA ARG A 257 -5.89 -4.35 -12.05
C ARG A 257 -5.08 -5.53 -12.57
N ASP A 258 -4.63 -6.38 -11.65
CA ASP A 258 -4.08 -7.66 -12.04
C ASP A 258 -5.19 -8.64 -12.50
N PRO A 259 -4.86 -9.87 -12.96
CA PRO A 259 -5.86 -10.84 -13.41
C PRO A 259 -6.93 -11.23 -12.38
N ASP A 260 -6.62 -11.13 -11.08
CA ASP A 260 -7.53 -11.41 -9.97
C ASP A 260 -8.26 -10.15 -9.45
N GLY A 261 -7.97 -8.99 -10.03
CA GLY A 261 -8.58 -7.72 -9.66
C GLY A 261 -7.92 -6.98 -8.51
N HIS A 262 -6.73 -7.40 -8.04
CA HIS A 262 -5.95 -6.61 -7.11
C HIS A 262 -5.50 -5.32 -7.77
N ARG A 263 -5.63 -4.20 -7.06
CA ARG A 263 -5.26 -2.90 -7.60
C ARG A 263 -3.81 -2.58 -7.28
N LEU A 264 -3.05 -2.27 -8.32
CA LEU A 264 -1.67 -1.79 -8.26
C LEU A 264 -1.63 -0.33 -8.73
N GLU A 265 -0.97 0.53 -7.97
CA GLU A 265 -0.60 1.88 -8.39
C GLU A 265 0.85 1.91 -8.86
N LEU A 266 1.08 2.51 -10.03
CA LEU A 266 2.40 2.89 -10.53
C LEU A 266 2.47 4.42 -10.51
N TYR A 267 3.43 4.98 -9.75
CA TYR A 267 3.44 6.42 -9.56
C TYR A 267 4.85 7.00 -9.47
N THR A 268 4.94 8.32 -9.60
CA THR A 268 6.16 9.11 -9.43
C THR A 268 5.83 10.54 -8.99
N SER A 269 6.85 11.32 -8.63
CA SER A 269 6.75 12.77 -8.38
C SER A 269 6.06 13.16 -7.07
N ASP A 270 6.13 12.33 -6.04
CA ASP A 270 5.80 12.73 -4.68
C ASP A 270 6.86 13.71 -4.10
N TYR A 271 6.65 14.18 -2.89
CA TYR A 271 7.52 15.15 -2.25
C TYR A 271 8.10 14.63 -0.93
N PHE A 272 9.18 15.29 -0.47
CA PHE A 272 9.87 14.94 0.77
C PHE A 272 9.10 15.44 2.01
N THR A 273 9.01 14.59 3.03
CA THR A 273 8.29 14.85 4.30
C THR A 273 9.13 14.47 5.53
N GLY A 274 10.45 14.37 5.36
CA GLY A 274 11.35 13.89 6.43
C GLY A 274 11.52 14.85 7.60
N ASP A 275 11.19 16.13 7.43
CA ASP A 275 11.33 17.13 8.48
C ASP A 275 10.33 16.89 9.62
N HIS A 276 10.82 17.02 10.86
CA HIS A 276 10.02 16.72 12.05
C HIS A 276 8.91 17.75 12.32
N ASP A 277 9.06 18.95 11.78
CA ASP A 277 8.12 20.07 11.88
C ASP A 277 7.18 20.19 10.67
N HIS A 278 7.15 19.17 9.80
CA HIS A 278 6.19 19.11 8.70
C HIS A 278 4.76 19.09 9.25
N GLU A 279 3.97 20.11 8.92
CA GLU A 279 2.56 20.17 9.32
C GLU A 279 1.67 19.43 8.30
N PRO A 280 0.72 18.61 8.76
CA PRO A 280 -0.18 17.89 7.86
C PRO A 280 -1.04 18.82 7.00
N LEU A 281 -1.10 18.55 5.71
CA LEU A 281 -1.92 19.31 4.76
C LEU A 281 -3.38 18.85 4.82
N ARG A 282 -4.29 19.78 5.10
CA ARG A 282 -5.74 19.52 5.09
C ARG A 282 -6.34 19.69 3.70
N TRP A 283 -7.13 18.72 3.29
CA TRP A 283 -7.98 18.80 2.10
C TRP A 283 -9.47 18.79 2.50
N SER A 284 -10.24 19.74 1.96
CA SER A 284 -11.71 19.61 1.99
C SER A 284 -12.14 18.41 1.15
N LEU A 285 -13.09 17.62 1.64
CA LEU A 285 -13.66 16.52 0.85
C LEU A 285 -14.38 17.00 -0.41
N ARG A 286 -14.80 18.26 -0.43
CA ARG A 286 -15.48 18.90 -1.58
C ARG A 286 -14.52 19.43 -2.63
N ASP A 287 -13.21 19.51 -2.36
CA ASP A 287 -12.23 19.92 -3.37
C ASP A 287 -11.91 18.75 -4.32
N PRO A 288 -12.41 18.78 -5.58
CA PRO A 288 -12.17 17.68 -6.53
C PRO A 288 -10.71 17.54 -6.91
N ARG A 289 -9.92 18.63 -6.82
CA ARG A 289 -8.48 18.64 -7.12
C ARG A 289 -7.70 17.71 -6.19
N ARG A 290 -8.22 17.44 -5.01
CA ARG A 290 -7.66 16.49 -4.05
C ARG A 290 -7.36 15.15 -4.72
N GLN A 291 -8.36 14.56 -5.38
CA GLN A 291 -8.21 13.26 -6.03
C GLN A 291 -7.66 13.37 -7.45
N THR A 292 -8.09 14.39 -8.20
CA THR A 292 -7.73 14.57 -9.60
C THR A 292 -7.45 16.04 -9.87
N LEU A 293 -6.16 16.42 -9.84
CA LEU A 293 -5.76 17.76 -10.25
C LEU A 293 -5.96 17.93 -11.76
N TRP A 294 -5.62 16.90 -12.53
CA TRP A 294 -5.94 16.74 -13.93
C TRP A 294 -5.93 15.25 -14.34
N GLY A 295 -6.63 14.91 -15.42
CA GLY A 295 -6.84 13.55 -15.91
C GLY A 295 -8.32 13.13 -15.80
N ALA A 296 -8.60 11.88 -16.14
CA ALA A 296 -9.95 11.35 -16.02
C ALA A 296 -10.37 11.25 -14.54
N PRO A 297 -11.66 11.51 -14.21
CA PRO A 297 -12.17 11.31 -12.86
C PRO A 297 -12.06 9.85 -12.42
N ALA A 298 -12.11 9.62 -11.11
CA ALA A 298 -12.08 8.28 -10.57
C ALA A 298 -13.37 7.51 -10.94
N PRO A 299 -13.27 6.29 -11.49
CA PRO A 299 -14.45 5.49 -11.79
C PRO A 299 -15.13 5.02 -10.49
N ARG A 300 -16.37 4.60 -10.57
CA ARG A 300 -17.13 4.12 -9.40
C ARG A 300 -16.46 2.93 -8.70
N SER A 301 -15.84 2.04 -9.46
CA SER A 301 -15.06 0.91 -8.92
C SER A 301 -13.95 1.34 -7.96
N TRP A 302 -13.39 2.52 -8.17
CA TRP A 302 -12.37 3.12 -7.31
C TRP A 302 -12.84 3.28 -5.86
N PHE A 303 -14.09 3.67 -5.65
CA PHE A 303 -14.67 3.91 -4.33
C PHE A 303 -15.25 2.65 -3.69
N GLU A 304 -15.64 1.67 -4.51
CA GLU A 304 -16.43 0.53 -4.05
C GLU A 304 -15.64 -0.77 -3.97
N GLN A 305 -14.53 -0.91 -4.72
CA GLN A 305 -13.82 -2.17 -4.86
C GLN A 305 -12.44 -2.16 -4.23
N GLY A 306 -12.12 -3.24 -3.54
CA GLY A 306 -10.82 -3.53 -2.95
C GLY A 306 -10.72 -5.00 -2.57
N SER A 307 -9.50 -5.52 -2.44
CA SER A 307 -9.26 -6.91 -2.08
C SER A 307 -9.60 -7.15 -0.60
N PRO A 308 -10.51 -8.06 -0.26
CA PRO A 308 -10.78 -8.39 1.14
C PRO A 308 -9.54 -9.00 1.78
N PHE A 309 -9.38 -8.85 3.10
CA PHE A 309 -8.36 -9.61 3.83
C PHE A 309 -8.83 -11.04 4.06
N THR A 310 -7.92 -12.00 3.90
CA THR A 310 -8.21 -13.43 4.02
C THR A 310 -8.84 -13.74 5.37
N GLY A 311 -10.05 -14.31 5.37
CA GLY A 311 -10.75 -14.68 6.60
C GLY A 311 -11.34 -13.53 7.43
N GLN A 312 -11.26 -12.27 6.95
CA GLN A 312 -11.83 -11.13 7.66
C GLN A 312 -13.20 -10.74 7.11
N ALA A 313 -14.12 -10.44 8.00
CA ALA A 313 -15.43 -9.93 7.64
C ALA A 313 -15.34 -8.43 7.28
N VAL A 314 -15.87 -8.08 6.12
CA VAL A 314 -15.98 -6.68 5.68
C VAL A 314 -17.15 -6.01 6.40
N ARG A 315 -16.90 -4.84 6.99
CA ARG A 315 -17.88 -4.02 7.73
C ARG A 315 -18.22 -2.76 6.95
N GLU A 316 -19.43 -2.25 7.15
CA GLU A 316 -19.83 -0.95 6.62
C GLU A 316 -19.07 0.19 7.31
N PRO A 317 -18.79 1.30 6.63
CA PRO A 317 -18.13 2.44 7.25
C PRO A 317 -19.01 3.09 8.31
N GLN A 318 -18.41 3.63 9.37
CA GLN A 318 -19.12 4.33 10.45
C GLN A 318 -19.87 5.57 9.95
N PHE A 319 -19.49 6.12 8.80
CA PHE A 319 -20.19 7.20 8.14
C PHE A 319 -19.97 7.14 6.62
N VAL A 320 -20.90 7.72 5.89
CA VAL A 320 -20.74 7.95 4.45
C VAL A 320 -20.10 9.33 4.28
N ALA A 321 -18.89 9.38 3.76
CA ALA A 321 -18.23 10.65 3.47
C ALA A 321 -18.93 11.38 2.32
N ASP A 322 -19.18 12.68 2.48
CA ASP A 322 -19.71 13.53 1.40
C ASP A 322 -18.60 13.85 0.39
N VAL A 323 -18.37 12.91 -0.50
CA VAL A 323 -17.34 13.00 -1.54
C VAL A 323 -18.02 13.32 -2.87
N THR A 324 -17.55 14.35 -3.54
CA THR A 324 -17.99 14.62 -4.91
C THR A 324 -17.41 13.54 -5.82
N ILE A 325 -18.25 12.61 -6.28
CA ILE A 325 -17.93 11.67 -7.35
C ILE A 325 -18.34 12.38 -8.64
N ALA A 326 -17.39 12.58 -9.54
CA ALA A 326 -17.75 13.05 -10.88
C ALA A 326 -18.45 11.90 -11.61
N ASP A 327 -19.67 12.15 -12.08
CA ASP A 327 -20.43 11.22 -12.91
C ASP A 327 -19.78 11.04 -14.29
#